data_21788fe53130271d11027157a8d9afe8
#
_entry.id   21788fe53130271d11027157a8d9afe8
#
_cell.length_a   1.000
_cell.length_b   1.000
_cell.length_c   1.000
_cell.angle_alpha   90.00
_cell.angle_beta   90.00
_cell.angle_gamma   90.00
#
_symmetry.space_group_name_H-M   'P 1'
#
loop_
_entity.id
_entity.type
_entity.pdbx_description
1 polymer ?
#
loop_
_entity_poly.entity_id
_entity_poly.type
_entity_poly.pdbx_seq_one_letter_code
_entity_poly.pdbx_strand_id
1 'polypeptide(L)'
;VKKILIVSQAMEIGGAEKALLGLLEAIDKNKFQVELFLLRHTGELLKYIPKNIILLPEKKEYSMLGIPLKETLAQKEYNIFWGRLKGNLKAKKFAHKNHFKDSAAVNDEYSHKCTVDYMPMISDEEYDLVISFLSPHYFVSKKTIAKEKIAWIHTDYETVEIDVSSELRMWSEYDYIASISENVTKSFLKTFPSLQNKIMLFENIMPVKYIRNLADSASIINEIPYDENVVLLSIGRFCTAKNFDNIPDICKKILEAGIKVKWYLVGYGADKELIENKIKELHMEAHVQILGKKVNPYPYIKRCDLYIQPSRYEGKCVSVIEAQMFHKPVIITDYATSKSQLENGVDGVIVPMDNVKCAKGIIEIIRNNEMQKKLIEATQGRDYANIEEINKIYQILDK
;
A
#
# COMPACT_ATOMS: atom_id res chain seq x y z
N VAL A 1 0.26 31.94 0.76
CA VAL A 1 -0.04 30.50 0.89
C VAL A 1 1.18 29.74 0.38
N LYS A 2 1.74 28.80 1.19
CA LYS A 2 2.89 27.98 0.77
C LYS A 2 2.44 27.00 -0.32
N LYS A 3 3.34 26.77 -1.30
CA LYS A 3 3.06 25.90 -2.46
C LYS A 3 3.79 24.56 -2.33
N ILE A 4 3.05 23.48 -2.53
CA ILE A 4 3.57 22.10 -2.51
C ILE A 4 3.34 21.48 -3.88
N LEU A 5 4.40 20.95 -4.50
CA LEU A 5 4.29 20.09 -5.68
C LEU A 5 4.53 18.65 -5.29
N ILE A 6 3.62 17.76 -5.67
CA ILE A 6 3.80 16.31 -5.54
C ILE A 6 3.95 15.71 -6.92
N VAL A 7 4.96 14.87 -7.11
CA VAL A 7 5.25 14.21 -8.40
C VAL A 7 5.11 12.71 -8.23
N SER A 8 4.33 12.07 -9.12
CA SER A 8 4.14 10.62 -9.12
C SER A 8 4.02 10.09 -10.56
N GLN A 9 3.97 8.78 -10.73
CA GLN A 9 3.92 8.17 -12.08
C GLN A 9 2.53 8.23 -12.70
N ALA A 10 1.55 7.64 -12.04
CA ALA A 10 0.16 7.50 -12.48
C ALA A 10 -0.72 7.20 -11.25
N MET A 11 -2.03 6.99 -11.44
CA MET A 11 -2.98 6.69 -10.36
C MET A 11 -3.61 5.31 -10.56
N GLU A 12 -2.77 4.28 -10.75
CA GLU A 12 -3.22 2.89 -10.88
C GLU A 12 -3.67 2.30 -9.53
N ILE A 13 -4.26 1.10 -9.52
CA ILE A 13 -4.62 0.43 -8.26
C ILE A 13 -3.37 -0.21 -7.66
N GLY A 14 -2.72 0.50 -6.75
CA GLY A 14 -1.54 0.05 -6.02
C GLY A 14 -1.50 0.57 -4.58
N GLY A 15 -0.60 0.00 -3.77
CA GLY A 15 -0.41 0.43 -2.38
C GLY A 15 0.16 1.83 -2.26
N ALA A 16 1.13 2.17 -3.12
CA ALA A 16 1.75 3.49 -3.14
C ALA A 16 0.77 4.57 -3.64
N GLU A 17 -0.04 4.28 -4.65
CA GLU A 17 -1.04 5.20 -5.18
C GLU A 17 -2.18 5.45 -4.19
N LYS A 18 -2.60 4.41 -3.43
CA LYS A 18 -3.53 4.60 -2.31
C LYS A 18 -2.92 5.48 -1.21
N ALA A 19 -1.65 5.29 -0.88
CA ALA A 19 -0.95 6.13 0.08
C ALA A 19 -0.81 7.58 -0.42
N LEU A 20 -0.55 7.78 -1.73
CA LEU A 20 -0.59 9.11 -2.34
C LEU A 20 -1.97 9.75 -2.19
N LEU A 21 -3.03 9.01 -2.46
CA LEU A 21 -4.40 9.52 -2.28
C LEU A 21 -4.66 9.89 -0.82
N GLY A 22 -4.19 9.08 0.15
CA GLY A 22 -4.25 9.38 1.57
C GLY A 22 -3.50 10.67 1.93
N LEU A 23 -2.28 10.85 1.42
CA LEU A 23 -1.50 12.07 1.58
C LEU A 23 -2.26 13.29 1.01
N LEU A 24 -2.80 13.17 -0.21
CA LEU A 24 -3.59 14.23 -0.83
C LEU A 24 -4.86 14.55 -0.04
N GLU A 25 -5.50 13.58 0.59
CA GLU A 25 -6.66 13.82 1.47
C GLU A 25 -6.28 14.53 2.77
N ALA A 26 -5.11 14.21 3.35
CA ALA A 26 -4.68 14.68 4.66
C ALA A 26 -4.13 16.12 4.66
N ILE A 27 -3.50 16.57 3.57
CA ILE A 27 -2.95 17.94 3.49
C ILE A 27 -4.07 18.98 3.67
N ASP A 28 -3.86 19.98 4.54
CA ASP A 28 -4.78 21.10 4.74
C ASP A 28 -4.72 22.10 3.57
N LYS A 29 -5.72 22.04 2.68
CA LYS A 29 -5.82 22.86 1.48
C LYS A 29 -6.26 24.30 1.77
N ASN A 30 -6.60 24.64 3.00
CA ASN A 30 -6.83 26.05 3.41
C ASN A 30 -5.51 26.75 3.72
N LYS A 31 -4.47 25.99 4.08
CA LYS A 31 -3.14 26.52 4.41
C LYS A 31 -2.15 26.40 3.25
N PHE A 32 -2.33 25.40 2.38
CA PHE A 32 -1.38 25.05 1.33
C PHE A 32 -2.05 24.99 -0.04
N GLN A 33 -1.40 25.55 -1.04
CA GLN A 33 -1.72 25.25 -2.45
C GLN A 33 -0.98 23.98 -2.84
N VAL A 34 -1.73 22.96 -3.25
CA VAL A 34 -1.15 21.64 -3.61
C VAL A 34 -1.36 21.40 -5.09
N GLU A 35 -0.26 21.15 -5.77
CA GLU A 35 -0.21 20.77 -7.17
C GLU A 35 0.29 19.33 -7.29
N LEU A 36 -0.31 18.59 -8.20
CA LEU A 36 0.06 17.21 -8.50
C LEU A 36 0.49 17.10 -9.96
N PHE A 37 1.71 16.64 -10.19
CA PHE A 37 2.17 16.26 -11.52
C PHE A 37 2.25 14.74 -11.62
N LEU A 38 1.53 14.18 -12.58
CA LEU A 38 1.61 12.77 -12.94
C LEU A 38 2.33 12.63 -14.28
N LEU A 39 3.25 11.67 -14.38
CA LEU A 39 3.94 11.38 -15.63
C LEU A 39 2.94 10.92 -16.69
N ARG A 40 1.85 10.26 -16.27
CA ARG A 40 0.73 9.85 -17.12
C ARG A 40 -0.59 10.05 -16.41
N HIS A 41 -1.58 10.61 -17.07
CA HIS A 41 -2.94 10.75 -16.58
C HIS A 41 -3.74 9.46 -16.81
N THR A 42 -3.28 8.35 -16.20
CA THR A 42 -3.91 7.03 -16.29
C THR A 42 -4.15 6.44 -14.90
N GLY A 43 -5.02 5.46 -14.84
CA GLY A 43 -5.30 4.69 -13.63
C GLY A 43 -6.67 4.95 -13.03
N GLU A 44 -7.19 3.92 -12.36
CA GLU A 44 -8.55 3.94 -11.80
C GLU A 44 -8.71 4.90 -10.62
N LEU A 45 -7.60 5.23 -9.93
CA LEU A 45 -7.62 6.15 -8.79
C LEU A 45 -7.63 7.62 -9.21
N LEU A 46 -7.40 7.94 -10.49
CA LEU A 46 -7.36 9.33 -11.00
C LEU A 46 -8.62 10.12 -10.65
N LYS A 47 -9.79 9.50 -10.78
CA LYS A 47 -11.10 10.11 -10.48
C LYS A 47 -11.35 10.42 -8.99
N TYR A 48 -10.51 9.87 -8.10
CA TYR A 48 -10.63 10.07 -6.65
C TYR A 48 -9.68 11.14 -6.12
N ILE A 49 -8.85 11.74 -6.97
CA ILE A 49 -8.02 12.89 -6.58
C ILE A 49 -8.96 13.99 -6.03
N PRO A 50 -8.69 14.54 -4.82
CA PRO A 50 -9.52 15.59 -4.25
C PRO A 50 -9.64 16.80 -5.18
N LYS A 51 -10.86 17.32 -5.37
CA LYS A 51 -11.17 18.39 -6.34
C LYS A 51 -10.40 19.71 -6.14
N ASN A 52 -9.86 19.93 -4.97
CA ASN A 52 -9.06 21.10 -4.60
C ASN A 52 -7.54 20.88 -4.74
N ILE A 53 -7.12 19.77 -5.33
CA ILE A 53 -5.76 19.56 -5.81
C ILE A 53 -5.69 20.02 -7.27
N ILE A 54 -4.68 20.83 -7.58
CA ILE A 54 -4.44 21.28 -8.97
C ILE A 54 -3.66 20.19 -9.69
N LEU A 55 -4.32 19.44 -10.56
CA LEU A 55 -3.65 18.47 -11.42
C LEU A 55 -2.99 19.22 -12.59
N LEU A 56 -1.65 19.22 -12.61
CA LEU A 56 -0.89 19.84 -13.70
C LEU A 56 -1.06 19.05 -15.00
N PRO A 57 -1.01 19.70 -16.16
CA PRO A 57 -1.17 19.02 -17.45
C PRO A 57 -0.08 17.97 -17.67
N GLU A 58 -0.46 16.85 -18.27
CA GLU A 58 0.48 15.82 -18.70
C GLU A 58 1.47 16.41 -19.75
N LYS A 59 2.74 16.09 -19.58
CA LYS A 59 3.77 16.44 -20.58
C LYS A 59 4.16 15.19 -21.35
N LYS A 60 4.08 15.27 -22.66
CA LYS A 60 4.31 14.14 -23.56
C LYS A 60 5.64 13.44 -23.28
N GLU A 61 6.70 14.21 -23.02
CA GLU A 61 8.05 13.70 -22.77
C GLU A 61 8.08 12.76 -21.57
N TYR A 62 7.37 13.09 -20.51
CA TYR A 62 7.31 12.27 -19.29
C TYR A 62 6.48 11.00 -19.49
N SER A 63 5.41 11.07 -20.27
CA SER A 63 4.59 9.89 -20.56
C SER A 63 5.34 8.82 -21.36
N MET A 64 6.38 9.22 -22.10
CA MET A 64 7.25 8.31 -22.84
C MET A 64 8.09 7.37 -21.96
N LEU A 65 8.26 7.66 -20.67
CA LEU A 65 9.04 6.82 -19.75
C LEU A 65 8.33 5.49 -19.44
N GLY A 66 7.01 5.48 -19.44
CA GLY A 66 6.19 4.31 -19.09
C GLY A 66 5.77 3.43 -20.27
N ILE A 67 6.25 3.70 -21.50
CA ILE A 67 5.88 2.94 -22.70
C ILE A 67 7.09 2.19 -23.28
N PRO A 68 6.87 1.16 -24.11
CA PRO A 68 7.95 0.46 -24.80
C PRO A 68 8.82 1.38 -25.66
N LEU A 69 10.12 1.06 -25.77
CA LEU A 69 11.08 1.89 -26.50
C LEU A 69 10.69 2.11 -27.98
N LYS A 70 10.09 1.09 -28.61
CA LYS A 70 9.61 1.17 -29.99
C LYS A 70 8.49 2.22 -30.15
N GLU A 71 7.63 2.33 -29.16
CA GLU A 71 6.54 3.31 -29.17
C GLU A 71 7.07 4.73 -28.97
N THR A 72 8.11 4.92 -28.12
CA THR A 72 8.80 6.22 -27.98
C THR A 72 9.33 6.71 -29.35
N LEU A 73 9.91 5.81 -30.15
CA LEU A 73 10.38 6.13 -31.50
C LEU A 73 9.21 6.48 -32.41
N ALA A 74 8.12 5.73 -32.38
CA ALA A 74 6.90 5.98 -33.16
C ALA A 74 6.27 7.35 -32.86
N GLN A 75 6.39 7.82 -31.60
CA GLN A 75 5.94 9.13 -31.14
C GLN A 75 6.88 10.29 -31.56
N LYS A 76 7.98 9.99 -32.25
CA LYS A 76 9.02 10.94 -32.73
C LYS A 76 9.79 11.65 -31.59
N GLU A 77 9.82 11.07 -30.39
CA GLU A 77 10.61 11.59 -29.26
C GLU A 77 12.04 11.03 -29.31
N TYR A 78 12.81 11.45 -30.31
CA TYR A 78 14.12 10.89 -30.63
C TYR A 78 15.14 11.04 -29.50
N ASN A 79 15.19 12.19 -28.86
CA ASN A 79 16.15 12.44 -27.77
C ASN A 79 15.87 11.53 -26.58
N ILE A 80 14.61 11.36 -26.22
CA ILE A 80 14.18 10.47 -25.15
C ILE A 80 14.46 9.02 -25.52
N PHE A 81 14.16 8.63 -26.77
CA PHE A 81 14.49 7.29 -27.27
C PHE A 81 15.98 6.99 -27.12
N TRP A 82 16.86 7.88 -27.60
CA TRP A 82 18.31 7.67 -27.50
C TRP A 82 18.81 7.71 -26.07
N GLY A 83 18.26 8.58 -25.21
CA GLY A 83 18.56 8.62 -23.77
C GLY A 83 18.24 7.28 -23.11
N ARG A 84 17.01 6.76 -23.31
CA ARG A 84 16.56 5.47 -22.79
C ARG A 84 17.39 4.31 -23.35
N LEU A 85 17.66 4.28 -24.64
CA LEU A 85 18.47 3.24 -25.26
C LEU A 85 19.89 3.22 -24.67
N LYS A 86 20.53 4.39 -24.55
CA LYS A 86 21.85 4.55 -23.93
C LYS A 86 21.84 4.08 -22.47
N GLY A 87 20.80 4.45 -21.72
CA GLY A 87 20.60 4.00 -20.33
C GLY A 87 20.51 2.47 -20.24
N ASN A 88 19.65 1.86 -21.04
CA ASN A 88 19.47 0.41 -21.06
C ASN A 88 20.76 -0.35 -21.42
N LEU A 89 21.55 0.16 -22.37
CA LEU A 89 22.85 -0.44 -22.74
C LEU A 89 23.86 -0.33 -21.59
N LYS A 90 23.92 0.83 -20.91
CA LYS A 90 24.79 1.00 -19.74
C LYS A 90 24.38 0.11 -18.60
N ALA A 91 23.07 0.02 -18.31
CA ALA A 91 22.52 -0.84 -17.26
C ALA A 91 22.85 -2.31 -17.50
N LYS A 92 22.64 -2.81 -18.73
CA LYS A 92 23.01 -4.19 -19.11
C LYS A 92 24.49 -4.47 -18.88
N LYS A 93 25.36 -3.53 -19.31
CA LYS A 93 26.81 -3.67 -19.09
C LYS A 93 27.17 -3.70 -17.60
N PHE A 94 26.54 -2.84 -16.79
CA PHE A 94 26.76 -2.78 -15.36
C PHE A 94 26.24 -4.05 -14.66
N ALA A 95 25.02 -4.48 -14.95
CA ALA A 95 24.42 -5.68 -14.40
C ALA A 95 25.23 -6.94 -14.73
N HIS A 96 25.68 -7.08 -15.98
CA HIS A 96 26.53 -8.19 -16.40
C HIS A 96 27.88 -8.19 -15.63
N LYS A 97 28.52 -7.02 -15.48
CA LYS A 97 29.79 -6.90 -14.77
C LYS A 97 29.65 -7.27 -13.27
N ASN A 98 28.50 -6.98 -12.66
CA ASN A 98 28.25 -7.23 -11.25
C ASN A 98 27.47 -8.53 -10.99
N HIS A 99 27.23 -9.35 -12.03
CA HIS A 99 26.52 -10.63 -11.94
C HIS A 99 25.11 -10.53 -11.35
N PHE A 100 24.40 -9.45 -11.67
CA PHE A 100 23.02 -9.24 -11.22
C PHE A 100 22.09 -10.33 -11.78
N LYS A 101 21.19 -10.80 -10.92
CA LYS A 101 20.11 -11.74 -11.31
C LYS A 101 18.90 -11.00 -11.86
N ASP A 102 18.60 -9.83 -11.29
CA ASP A 102 17.58 -8.91 -11.75
C ASP A 102 18.19 -7.54 -12.03
N SER A 103 17.99 -7.04 -13.23
CA SER A 103 18.50 -5.74 -13.66
C SER A 103 17.44 -4.65 -13.79
N ALA A 104 16.21 -4.91 -13.35
CA ALA A 104 15.09 -3.99 -13.52
C ALA A 104 15.37 -2.61 -12.90
N ALA A 105 15.74 -2.59 -11.61
CA ALA A 105 16.01 -1.34 -10.89
C ALA A 105 17.15 -0.53 -11.50
N VAL A 106 18.29 -1.18 -11.80
CA VAL A 106 19.44 -0.48 -12.42
C VAL A 106 19.11 -0.03 -13.84
N ASN A 107 18.26 -0.76 -14.56
CA ASN A 107 17.83 -0.37 -15.91
C ASN A 107 16.96 0.89 -15.87
N ASP A 108 16.03 0.96 -14.95
CA ASP A 108 15.19 2.15 -14.75
C ASP A 108 16.05 3.35 -14.34
N GLU A 109 16.92 3.18 -13.34
CA GLU A 109 17.84 4.22 -12.89
C GLU A 109 18.66 4.81 -14.05
N TYR A 110 19.35 3.96 -14.80
CA TYR A 110 20.21 4.43 -15.91
C TYR A 110 19.41 5.02 -17.06
N SER A 111 18.23 4.48 -17.35
CA SER A 111 17.29 5.04 -18.33
C SER A 111 16.92 6.47 -17.95
N HIS A 112 16.48 6.69 -16.70
CA HIS A 112 16.09 8.01 -16.19
C HIS A 112 17.29 8.97 -16.18
N LYS A 113 18.42 8.54 -15.67
CA LYS A 113 19.65 9.33 -15.61
C LYS A 113 20.17 9.78 -16.98
N CYS A 114 20.04 8.92 -17.99
CA CYS A 114 20.47 9.26 -19.37
C CYS A 114 19.43 10.07 -20.13
N THR A 115 18.21 10.21 -19.62
CA THR A 115 17.09 10.89 -20.27
C THR A 115 16.82 12.26 -19.68
N VAL A 116 17.18 12.48 -18.40
CA VAL A 116 16.80 13.69 -17.64
C VAL A 116 17.17 15.01 -18.34
N ASP A 117 18.33 15.07 -19.00
CA ASP A 117 18.77 16.30 -19.66
C ASP A 117 17.87 16.71 -20.84
N TYR A 118 17.16 15.75 -21.44
CA TYR A 118 16.25 15.98 -22.58
C TYR A 118 14.81 16.29 -22.14
N MET A 119 14.52 16.21 -20.84
CA MET A 119 13.18 16.47 -20.31
C MET A 119 12.97 17.98 -20.07
N PRO A 120 11.77 18.50 -20.34
CA PRO A 120 11.41 19.86 -19.96
C PRO A 120 11.34 19.98 -18.43
N MET A 121 11.30 21.21 -17.90
CA MET A 121 10.94 21.45 -16.50
C MET A 121 9.54 20.89 -16.23
N ILE A 122 9.32 20.32 -15.04
CA ILE A 122 7.99 19.87 -14.59
C ILE A 122 7.09 21.08 -14.39
N SER A 123 7.65 22.12 -13.78
CA SER A 123 7.04 23.43 -13.63
C SER A 123 8.15 24.48 -13.58
N ASP A 124 7.86 25.69 -14.09
CA ASP A 124 8.78 26.82 -14.00
C ASP A 124 8.57 27.65 -12.71
N GLU A 125 7.60 27.25 -11.89
CA GLU A 125 7.33 27.88 -10.61
C GLU A 125 8.28 27.40 -9.52
N GLU A 126 8.54 28.27 -8.54
CA GLU A 126 9.23 27.92 -7.32
C GLU A 126 8.23 27.43 -6.25
N TYR A 127 8.53 26.31 -5.63
CA TYR A 127 7.72 25.70 -4.57
C TYR A 127 8.41 25.80 -3.22
N ASP A 128 7.61 25.89 -2.15
CA ASP A 128 8.16 25.78 -0.80
C ASP A 128 8.60 24.34 -0.52
N LEU A 129 7.90 23.35 -1.09
CA LEU A 129 8.22 21.94 -0.97
C LEU A 129 7.90 21.18 -2.25
N VAL A 130 8.82 20.31 -2.69
CA VAL A 130 8.56 19.33 -3.74
C VAL A 130 8.72 17.92 -3.20
N ILE A 131 7.73 17.07 -3.44
CA ILE A 131 7.70 15.67 -3.02
C ILE A 131 7.82 14.76 -4.24
N SER A 132 8.90 14.01 -4.33
CA SER A 132 9.07 12.91 -5.28
C SER A 132 8.48 11.65 -4.65
N PHE A 133 7.19 11.37 -4.90
CA PHE A 133 6.47 10.32 -4.19
C PHE A 133 6.69 8.93 -4.80
N LEU A 134 6.20 8.70 -6.01
CA LEU A 134 6.44 7.50 -6.79
C LEU A 134 6.82 7.91 -8.20
N SER A 135 8.03 8.40 -8.34
CA SER A 135 8.52 8.97 -9.59
C SER A 135 10.01 8.71 -9.73
N PRO A 136 10.54 8.81 -10.93
CA PRO A 136 11.99 8.82 -11.11
C PRO A 136 12.59 10.04 -10.41
N HIS A 137 13.28 9.83 -9.31
CA HIS A 137 13.79 10.89 -8.45
C HIS A 137 14.74 11.85 -9.17
N TYR A 138 15.47 11.38 -10.20
CA TYR A 138 16.31 12.23 -11.05
C TYR A 138 15.57 13.39 -11.68
N PHE A 139 14.30 13.19 -12.10
CA PHE A 139 13.53 14.26 -12.74
C PHE A 139 13.10 15.30 -11.73
N VAL A 140 12.66 14.88 -10.55
CA VAL A 140 12.24 15.81 -9.52
C VAL A 140 13.42 16.64 -9.03
N SER A 141 14.59 16.02 -8.77
CA SER A 141 15.76 16.76 -8.33
C SER A 141 16.25 17.80 -9.36
N LYS A 142 16.19 17.49 -10.67
CA LYS A 142 16.75 18.31 -11.77
C LYS A 142 15.73 19.20 -12.47
N LYS A 143 14.45 18.88 -12.43
CA LYS A 143 13.40 19.51 -13.26
C LYS A 143 12.31 20.19 -12.42
N THR A 144 12.63 20.54 -11.18
CA THR A 144 11.78 21.36 -10.30
C THR A 144 12.62 22.38 -9.54
N ILE A 145 12.02 23.52 -9.20
CA ILE A 145 12.60 24.57 -8.38
C ILE A 145 11.88 24.54 -7.02
N ALA A 146 12.61 24.34 -5.92
CA ALA A 146 12.02 24.27 -4.58
C ALA A 146 13.00 24.68 -3.51
N LYS A 147 12.48 25.20 -2.37
CA LYS A 147 13.26 25.46 -1.17
C LYS A 147 13.70 24.16 -0.50
N GLU A 148 12.77 23.19 -0.40
CA GLU A 148 12.99 21.88 0.20
C GLU A 148 12.48 20.76 -0.72
N LYS A 149 13.18 19.63 -0.76
CA LYS A 149 12.80 18.46 -1.57
C LYS A 149 12.80 17.19 -0.73
N ILE A 150 11.71 16.42 -0.84
CA ILE A 150 11.56 15.09 -0.23
C ILE A 150 11.56 14.03 -1.32
N ALA A 151 12.35 12.97 -1.17
CA ALA A 151 12.19 11.74 -1.95
C ALA A 151 11.59 10.64 -1.09
N TRP A 152 10.66 9.85 -1.65
CA TRP A 152 9.91 8.83 -0.90
C TRP A 152 10.31 7.43 -1.30
N ILE A 153 10.65 6.58 -0.31
CA ILE A 153 11.07 5.19 -0.53
C ILE A 153 9.88 4.28 -0.29
N HIS A 154 9.47 3.56 -1.34
CA HIS A 154 8.44 2.51 -1.28
C HIS A 154 9.00 1.09 -1.43
N THR A 155 10.32 0.96 -1.66
CA THR A 155 10.98 -0.31 -1.98
C THR A 155 11.88 -0.75 -0.84
N ASP A 156 11.92 -2.05 -0.57
CA ASP A 156 12.90 -2.65 0.33
C ASP A 156 14.23 -2.87 -0.43
N TYR A 157 15.26 -2.17 0.01
CA TYR A 157 16.59 -2.17 -0.62
C TYR A 157 17.37 -3.49 -0.43
N GLU A 158 16.90 -4.40 0.40
CA GLU A 158 17.44 -5.77 0.46
C GLU A 158 16.95 -6.66 -0.70
N THR A 159 15.89 -6.23 -1.40
CA THR A 159 15.26 -7.04 -2.46
C THR A 159 15.62 -6.59 -3.88
N VAL A 160 16.41 -5.52 -4.05
CA VAL A 160 16.75 -4.94 -5.36
C VAL A 160 18.25 -4.85 -5.57
N GLU A 161 18.68 -5.07 -6.79
CA GLU A 161 20.07 -4.95 -7.22
C GLU A 161 20.26 -3.60 -7.94
N ILE A 162 21.16 -2.74 -7.41
CA ILE A 162 21.31 -1.34 -7.83
C ILE A 162 22.77 -0.93 -8.01
N ASP A 163 23.02 0.19 -8.68
CA ASP A 163 24.30 0.90 -8.62
C ASP A 163 24.32 1.85 -7.40
N VAL A 164 24.81 1.32 -6.28
CA VAL A 164 24.87 2.05 -5.00
C VAL A 164 25.53 3.43 -5.15
N SER A 165 26.63 3.53 -5.89
CA SER A 165 27.35 4.79 -6.05
C SER A 165 26.59 5.81 -6.90
N SER A 166 25.82 5.35 -7.86
CA SER A 166 25.00 6.19 -8.70
C SER A 166 23.76 6.70 -7.95
N GLU A 167 23.04 5.79 -7.29
CA GLU A 167 21.88 6.16 -6.50
C GLU A 167 22.22 7.04 -5.31
N LEU A 168 23.36 6.80 -4.61
CA LEU A 168 23.79 7.66 -3.51
C LEU A 168 23.89 9.13 -3.95
N ARG A 169 24.40 9.40 -5.15
CA ARG A 169 24.47 10.77 -5.67
C ARG A 169 23.10 11.38 -5.87
N MET A 170 22.16 10.61 -6.40
CA MET A 170 20.77 11.05 -6.60
C MET A 170 20.07 11.31 -5.26
N TRP A 171 20.13 10.37 -4.31
CA TRP A 171 19.53 10.53 -2.98
C TRP A 171 20.12 11.72 -2.21
N SER A 172 21.43 12.01 -2.42
CA SER A 172 22.11 13.14 -1.77
C SER A 172 21.60 14.51 -2.23
N GLU A 173 20.92 14.61 -3.38
CA GLU A 173 20.33 15.84 -3.90
C GLU A 173 19.03 16.25 -3.17
N TYR A 174 18.45 15.37 -2.35
CA TYR A 174 17.26 15.65 -1.56
C TYR A 174 17.62 16.12 -0.16
N ASP A 175 16.78 16.98 0.41
CA ASP A 175 16.93 17.49 1.77
C ASP A 175 16.43 16.45 2.78
N TYR A 176 15.34 15.76 2.45
CA TYR A 176 14.75 14.70 3.25
C TYR A 176 14.46 13.46 2.40
N ILE A 177 14.52 12.30 3.07
CA ILE A 177 14.16 11.00 2.49
C ILE A 177 13.13 10.35 3.38
N ALA A 178 11.89 10.22 2.90
CA ALA A 178 10.81 9.60 3.63
C ALA A 178 10.79 8.09 3.40
N SER A 179 10.78 7.29 4.45
CA SER A 179 10.62 5.83 4.39
C SER A 179 9.31 5.39 5.05
N ILE A 180 8.64 4.41 4.46
CA ILE A 180 7.28 4.00 4.86
C ILE A 180 7.22 3.08 6.08
N SER A 181 8.34 2.56 6.55
CA SER A 181 8.41 1.70 7.73
C SER A 181 9.82 1.62 8.29
N GLU A 182 9.95 1.21 9.56
CA GLU A 182 11.27 0.99 10.18
C GLU A 182 12.11 -0.04 9.42
N ASN A 183 11.49 -1.09 8.85
CA ASN A 183 12.23 -2.09 8.08
C ASN A 183 12.80 -1.50 6.79
N VAL A 184 12.01 -0.69 6.07
CA VAL A 184 12.48 0.06 4.89
C VAL A 184 13.59 1.04 5.27
N THR A 185 13.46 1.74 6.41
CA THR A 185 14.52 2.60 6.94
C THR A 185 15.82 1.82 7.17
N LYS A 186 15.74 0.67 7.85
CA LYS A 186 16.90 -0.18 8.17
C LYS A 186 17.57 -0.72 6.90
N SER A 187 16.80 -1.25 5.95
CA SER A 187 17.34 -1.80 4.70
C SER A 187 17.99 -0.71 3.84
N PHE A 188 17.38 0.48 3.77
CA PHE A 188 17.94 1.62 3.07
C PHE A 188 19.26 2.11 3.70
N LEU A 189 19.31 2.28 5.02
CA LEU A 189 20.51 2.73 5.73
C LEU A 189 21.63 1.70 5.73
N LYS A 190 21.31 0.41 5.61
CA LYS A 190 22.33 -0.63 5.39
C LYS A 190 23.07 -0.41 4.06
N THR A 191 22.35 0.05 3.04
CA THR A 191 22.90 0.36 1.71
C THR A 191 23.53 1.75 1.65
N PHE A 192 22.91 2.76 2.30
CA PHE A 192 23.29 4.16 2.26
C PHE A 192 23.50 4.76 3.68
N PRO A 193 24.46 4.28 4.47
CA PRO A 193 24.63 4.73 5.86
C PRO A 193 24.93 6.23 6.00
N SER A 194 25.52 6.85 4.99
CA SER A 194 25.83 8.29 4.97
C SER A 194 24.59 9.19 4.91
N LEU A 195 23.39 8.64 4.60
CA LEU A 195 22.15 9.38 4.50
C LEU A 195 21.31 9.35 5.79
N GLN A 196 21.86 8.83 6.89
CA GLN A 196 21.15 8.71 8.17
C GLN A 196 20.53 10.04 8.66
N ASN A 197 21.19 11.17 8.43
CA ASN A 197 20.71 12.48 8.86
C ASN A 197 19.58 13.06 7.98
N LYS A 198 19.31 12.44 6.82
CA LYS A 198 18.27 12.87 5.89
C LYS A 198 17.03 12.01 5.94
N ILE A 199 17.15 10.76 6.43
CA ILE A 199 16.02 9.83 6.45
C ILE A 199 15.08 10.11 7.61
N MET A 200 13.79 10.04 7.33
CA MET A 200 12.72 10.14 8.30
C MET A 200 11.69 9.04 8.08
N LEU A 201 11.20 8.45 9.15
CA LEU A 201 10.07 7.55 9.07
C LEU A 201 8.79 8.36 8.78
N PHE A 202 8.09 7.99 7.73
CA PHE A 202 6.81 8.55 7.35
C PHE A 202 5.89 7.41 6.91
N GLU A 203 5.08 6.91 7.82
CA GLU A 203 4.17 5.81 7.51
C GLU A 203 3.09 6.26 6.52
N ASN A 204 2.63 5.33 5.69
CA ASN A 204 1.61 5.64 4.70
C ASN A 204 0.30 6.10 5.36
N ILE A 205 -0.24 7.20 4.89
CA ILE A 205 -1.57 7.69 5.28
C ILE A 205 -2.63 6.95 4.46
N MET A 206 -3.65 6.44 5.13
CA MET A 206 -4.74 5.74 4.46
C MET A 206 -5.81 6.72 3.94
N PRO A 207 -6.34 6.52 2.71
CA PRO A 207 -7.33 7.41 2.11
C PRO A 207 -8.73 7.12 2.66
N VAL A 208 -9.07 7.71 3.80
CA VAL A 208 -10.32 7.43 4.56
C VAL A 208 -11.56 7.69 3.73
N LYS A 209 -11.61 8.83 3.02
CA LYS A 209 -12.78 9.22 2.20
C LYS A 209 -12.97 8.25 1.03
N TYR A 210 -11.88 7.92 0.35
CA TYR A 210 -11.89 6.93 -0.73
C TYR A 210 -12.41 5.58 -0.25
N ILE A 211 -11.87 5.08 0.87
CA ILE A 211 -12.25 3.78 1.45
C ILE A 211 -13.74 3.77 1.82
N ARG A 212 -14.25 4.81 2.49
CA ARG A 212 -15.66 4.92 2.87
C ARG A 212 -16.58 5.02 1.65
N ASN A 213 -16.24 5.84 0.66
CA ASN A 213 -17.03 5.96 -0.57
C ASN A 213 -17.14 4.62 -1.31
N LEU A 214 -16.05 3.87 -1.37
CA LEU A 214 -16.05 2.54 -2.00
C LEU A 214 -16.87 1.51 -1.21
N ALA A 215 -16.91 1.60 0.11
CA ALA A 215 -17.71 0.71 0.94
C ALA A 215 -19.22 0.88 0.69
N ASP A 216 -19.65 2.07 0.27
CA ASP A 216 -21.05 2.41 -0.03
C ASP A 216 -21.40 2.30 -1.51
N SER A 217 -20.41 2.08 -2.38
CA SER A 217 -20.58 2.14 -3.84
C SER A 217 -21.21 0.88 -4.46
N ALA A 218 -21.28 -0.24 -3.73
CA ALA A 218 -21.75 -1.50 -4.27
C ALA A 218 -22.58 -2.30 -3.24
N SER A 219 -23.71 -2.82 -3.68
CA SER A 219 -24.47 -3.79 -2.90
C SER A 219 -23.90 -5.19 -3.09
N ILE A 220 -23.64 -5.88 -1.98
CA ILE A 220 -23.13 -7.26 -1.96
C ILE A 220 -24.16 -8.25 -1.38
N ILE A 221 -25.44 -7.86 -1.32
CA ILE A 221 -26.50 -8.65 -0.70
C ILE A 221 -26.67 -10.03 -1.35
N ASN A 222 -26.40 -10.14 -2.65
CA ASN A 222 -26.46 -11.41 -3.37
C ASN A 222 -25.29 -12.35 -3.03
N GLU A 223 -24.16 -11.81 -2.56
CA GLU A 223 -22.98 -12.59 -2.17
C GLU A 223 -22.96 -12.86 -0.65
N ILE A 224 -23.32 -11.85 0.16
CA ILE A 224 -23.44 -11.96 1.61
C ILE A 224 -24.83 -11.50 2.04
N PRO A 225 -25.82 -12.39 2.05
CA PRO A 225 -27.20 -12.08 2.45
C PRO A 225 -27.31 -11.72 3.93
N TYR A 226 -28.36 -11.02 4.29
CA TYR A 226 -28.75 -10.82 5.69
C TYR A 226 -29.54 -12.04 6.15
N ASP A 227 -28.92 -12.88 6.96
CA ASP A 227 -29.53 -14.05 7.58
C ASP A 227 -29.10 -14.14 9.07
N GLU A 228 -29.45 -15.23 9.73
CA GLU A 228 -29.15 -15.46 11.15
C GLU A 228 -27.69 -15.88 11.44
N ASN A 229 -26.87 -16.06 10.40
CA ASN A 229 -25.49 -16.48 10.58
C ASN A 229 -24.60 -15.29 10.95
N VAL A 230 -23.67 -15.51 11.87
CA VAL A 230 -22.57 -14.58 12.11
C VAL A 230 -21.64 -14.58 10.89
N VAL A 231 -21.41 -13.41 10.32
CA VAL A 231 -20.59 -13.24 9.12
C VAL A 231 -19.13 -13.01 9.51
N LEU A 232 -18.29 -14.01 9.26
CA LEU A 232 -16.85 -13.93 9.41
C LEU A 232 -16.22 -13.60 8.06
N LEU A 233 -15.18 -12.75 8.05
CA LEU A 233 -14.48 -12.34 6.84
C LEU A 233 -12.97 -12.45 7.01
N SER A 234 -12.30 -12.96 5.97
CA SER A 234 -10.84 -12.91 5.83
C SER A 234 -10.47 -12.42 4.43
N ILE A 235 -9.49 -11.51 4.33
CA ILE A 235 -9.04 -10.93 3.06
C ILE A 235 -7.53 -11.14 2.92
N GLY A 236 -7.09 -11.69 1.79
CA GLY A 236 -5.66 -11.83 1.53
C GLY A 236 -5.33 -12.74 0.35
N ARG A 237 -4.04 -12.84 0.04
CA ARG A 237 -3.55 -13.81 -0.95
C ARG A 237 -3.72 -15.23 -0.41
N PHE A 238 -4.17 -16.15 -1.24
CA PHE A 238 -4.24 -17.57 -0.89
C PHE A 238 -2.83 -18.18 -1.01
N CYS A 239 -2.12 -18.16 0.10
CA CYS A 239 -0.76 -18.65 0.24
C CYS A 239 -0.52 -19.12 1.68
N THR A 240 0.51 -19.92 1.88
CA THR A 240 0.89 -20.50 3.18
C THR A 240 0.94 -19.48 4.31
N ALA A 241 1.42 -18.24 4.04
CA ALA A 241 1.48 -17.16 5.04
C ALA A 241 0.12 -16.82 5.65
N LYS A 242 -0.94 -16.83 4.84
CA LYS A 242 -2.29 -16.40 5.25
C LYS A 242 -3.07 -17.48 5.97
N ASN A 243 -2.65 -18.75 5.90
CA ASN A 243 -3.24 -19.88 6.64
C ASN A 243 -4.72 -20.15 6.34
N PHE A 244 -5.20 -19.79 5.14
CA PHE A 244 -6.63 -19.95 4.80
C PHE A 244 -7.01 -21.43 4.58
N ASP A 245 -6.04 -22.29 4.38
CA ASP A 245 -6.20 -23.73 4.32
C ASP A 245 -6.69 -24.35 5.64
N ASN A 246 -6.50 -23.69 6.78
CA ASN A 246 -7.00 -24.12 8.09
C ASN A 246 -8.38 -23.54 8.46
N ILE A 247 -8.90 -22.55 7.72
CA ILE A 247 -10.20 -21.95 7.98
C ILE A 247 -11.34 -22.98 8.00
N PRO A 248 -11.42 -23.96 7.08
CA PRO A 248 -12.51 -24.95 7.12
C PRO A 248 -12.55 -25.76 8.41
N ASP A 249 -11.39 -26.17 8.96
CA ASP A 249 -11.30 -26.89 10.23
C ASP A 249 -11.69 -26.00 11.42
N ILE A 250 -11.19 -24.76 11.46
CA ILE A 250 -11.57 -23.79 12.50
C ILE A 250 -13.08 -23.52 12.46
N CYS A 251 -13.66 -23.29 11.27
CA CYS A 251 -15.09 -23.06 11.07
C CYS A 251 -15.94 -24.24 11.56
N LYS A 252 -15.53 -25.48 11.25
CA LYS A 252 -16.19 -26.71 11.72
C LYS A 252 -16.29 -26.76 13.23
N LYS A 253 -15.22 -26.42 13.95
CA LYS A 253 -15.19 -26.38 15.42
C LYS A 253 -16.10 -25.32 16.01
N ILE A 254 -16.29 -24.19 15.32
CA ILE A 254 -17.26 -23.15 15.73
C ILE A 254 -18.69 -23.65 15.56
N LEU A 255 -18.99 -24.35 14.47
CA LEU A 255 -20.32 -24.96 14.23
C LEU A 255 -20.61 -26.09 15.23
N GLU A 256 -19.64 -26.92 15.58
CA GLU A 256 -19.74 -27.98 16.60
C GLU A 256 -20.06 -27.40 18.00
N ALA A 257 -19.67 -26.14 18.25
CA ALA A 257 -20.04 -25.42 19.47
C ALA A 257 -21.47 -24.83 19.42
N GLY A 258 -22.25 -25.12 18.37
CA GLY A 258 -23.64 -24.67 18.20
C GLY A 258 -23.81 -23.23 17.71
N ILE A 259 -22.76 -22.62 17.14
CA ILE A 259 -22.81 -21.25 16.62
C ILE A 259 -23.01 -21.29 15.10
N LYS A 260 -24.06 -20.63 14.60
CA LYS A 260 -24.32 -20.51 13.17
C LYS A 260 -23.39 -19.45 12.58
N VAL A 261 -22.45 -19.85 11.73
CA VAL A 261 -21.49 -18.95 11.07
C VAL A 261 -21.41 -19.21 9.57
N LYS A 262 -21.11 -18.15 8.83
CA LYS A 262 -20.60 -18.20 7.47
C LYS A 262 -19.30 -17.44 7.37
N TRP A 263 -18.27 -18.06 6.83
CA TRP A 263 -16.94 -17.47 6.70
C TRP A 263 -16.62 -17.22 5.22
N TYR A 264 -16.47 -15.96 4.87
CA TYR A 264 -16.21 -15.52 3.51
C TYR A 264 -14.72 -15.21 3.32
N LEU A 265 -14.16 -15.71 2.22
CA LEU A 265 -12.76 -15.54 1.85
C LEU A 265 -12.66 -14.68 0.59
N VAL A 266 -12.10 -13.49 0.72
CA VAL A 266 -11.83 -12.58 -0.40
C VAL A 266 -10.35 -12.63 -0.74
N GLY A 267 -10.03 -13.04 -1.97
CA GLY A 267 -8.66 -13.13 -2.41
C GLY A 267 -8.43 -14.09 -3.56
N TYR A 268 -7.17 -14.34 -3.83
CA TYR A 268 -6.72 -15.26 -4.87
C TYR A 268 -5.28 -15.71 -4.53
N GLY A 269 -4.82 -16.79 -5.15
CA GLY A 269 -3.45 -17.25 -4.98
C GLY A 269 -3.28 -18.74 -5.26
N ALA A 270 -2.05 -19.21 -5.11
CA ALA A 270 -1.67 -20.58 -5.45
C ALA A 270 -2.37 -21.64 -4.59
N ASP A 271 -2.70 -21.32 -3.34
CA ASP A 271 -3.33 -22.26 -2.40
C ASP A 271 -4.86 -22.38 -2.59
N LYS A 272 -5.46 -21.76 -3.64
CA LYS A 272 -6.92 -21.79 -3.86
C LYS A 272 -7.45 -23.23 -3.91
N GLU A 273 -6.83 -24.07 -4.70
CA GLU A 273 -7.23 -25.48 -4.86
C GLU A 273 -7.09 -26.25 -3.53
N LEU A 274 -6.02 -25.99 -2.76
CA LEU A 274 -5.84 -26.57 -1.43
C LEU A 274 -6.99 -26.21 -0.49
N ILE A 275 -7.40 -24.94 -0.49
CA ILE A 275 -8.52 -24.45 0.35
C ILE A 275 -9.84 -25.10 -0.10
N GLU A 276 -10.13 -25.14 -1.41
CA GLU A 276 -11.33 -25.78 -1.97
C GLU A 276 -11.41 -27.27 -1.62
N ASN A 277 -10.27 -27.98 -1.67
CA ASN A 277 -10.21 -29.39 -1.30
C ASN A 277 -10.47 -29.58 0.21
N LYS A 278 -9.95 -28.71 1.07
CA LYS A 278 -10.22 -28.75 2.51
C LYS A 278 -11.67 -28.45 2.85
N ILE A 279 -12.31 -27.50 2.14
CA ILE A 279 -13.74 -27.22 2.29
C ILE A 279 -14.57 -28.47 1.99
N LYS A 280 -14.28 -29.17 0.88
CA LYS A 280 -14.97 -30.40 0.48
C LYS A 280 -14.70 -31.57 1.44
N GLU A 281 -13.44 -31.80 1.80
CA GLU A 281 -13.02 -32.87 2.73
C GLU A 281 -13.76 -32.79 4.07
N LEU A 282 -14.01 -31.56 4.56
CA LEU A 282 -14.66 -31.32 5.84
C LEU A 282 -16.15 -31.06 5.74
N HIS A 283 -16.74 -31.09 4.53
CA HIS A 283 -18.14 -30.79 4.22
C HIS A 283 -18.58 -29.39 4.67
N MET A 284 -17.74 -28.38 4.36
CA MET A 284 -17.95 -26.99 4.79
C MET A 284 -18.45 -26.06 3.67
N GLU A 285 -18.92 -26.57 2.53
CA GLU A 285 -19.34 -25.80 1.36
C GLU A 285 -20.47 -24.79 1.67
N ALA A 286 -21.33 -25.12 2.61
CA ALA A 286 -22.42 -24.23 3.05
C ALA A 286 -21.95 -23.12 4.00
N HIS A 287 -20.76 -23.24 4.58
CA HIS A 287 -20.27 -22.40 5.68
C HIS A 287 -18.99 -21.62 5.37
N VAL A 288 -18.13 -22.11 4.47
CA VAL A 288 -16.92 -21.43 4.03
C VAL A 288 -17.00 -21.18 2.53
N GLN A 289 -17.05 -19.91 2.14
CA GLN A 289 -17.25 -19.49 0.76
C GLN A 289 -16.10 -18.65 0.24
N ILE A 290 -15.52 -19.04 -0.90
CA ILE A 290 -14.48 -18.30 -1.61
C ILE A 290 -15.15 -17.34 -2.59
N LEU A 291 -15.08 -16.03 -2.30
CA LEU A 291 -15.65 -14.98 -3.16
C LEU A 291 -14.71 -14.55 -4.30
N GLY A 292 -13.46 -15.05 -4.30
CA GLY A 292 -12.46 -14.72 -5.29
C GLY A 292 -11.84 -13.32 -5.09
N LYS A 293 -11.11 -12.86 -6.11
CA LYS A 293 -10.49 -11.53 -6.11
C LYS A 293 -11.57 -10.45 -6.23
N LYS A 294 -11.55 -9.50 -5.33
CA LYS A 294 -12.41 -8.31 -5.38
C LYS A 294 -11.55 -7.05 -5.55
N VAL A 295 -11.88 -6.24 -6.54
CA VAL A 295 -11.23 -4.93 -6.77
C VAL A 295 -11.57 -3.99 -5.62
N ASN A 296 -12.83 -4.05 -5.15
CA ASN A 296 -13.32 -3.29 -4.01
C ASN A 296 -13.71 -4.24 -2.86
N PRO A 297 -12.85 -4.42 -1.85
CA PRO A 297 -13.14 -5.30 -0.71
C PRO A 297 -13.95 -4.61 0.40
N TYR A 298 -14.09 -3.30 0.37
CA TYR A 298 -14.64 -2.53 1.49
C TYR A 298 -16.12 -2.79 1.81
N PRO A 299 -17.03 -3.05 0.84
CA PRO A 299 -18.41 -3.47 1.15
C PRO A 299 -18.46 -4.75 1.97
N TYR A 300 -17.52 -5.69 1.74
CA TYR A 300 -17.42 -6.95 2.48
C TYR A 300 -16.94 -6.71 3.92
N ILE A 301 -15.94 -5.83 4.11
CA ILE A 301 -15.48 -5.43 5.45
C ILE A 301 -16.62 -4.72 6.20
N LYS A 302 -17.32 -3.79 5.54
CA LYS A 302 -18.46 -3.09 6.14
C LYS A 302 -19.59 -4.07 6.56
N ARG A 303 -19.81 -5.13 5.80
CA ARG A 303 -20.89 -6.10 6.03
C ARG A 303 -20.57 -7.15 7.09
N CYS A 304 -19.29 -7.53 7.27
CA CYS A 304 -18.96 -8.60 8.22
C CYS A 304 -19.25 -8.20 9.67
N ASP A 305 -19.51 -9.20 10.51
CA ASP A 305 -19.66 -9.03 11.95
C ASP A 305 -18.30 -9.09 12.64
N LEU A 306 -17.43 -10.01 12.25
CA LEU A 306 -16.06 -10.12 12.73
C LEU A 306 -15.08 -10.26 11.55
N TYR A 307 -13.95 -9.57 11.65
CA TYR A 307 -12.83 -9.73 10.72
C TYR A 307 -11.78 -10.64 11.35
N ILE A 308 -11.39 -11.71 10.64
CA ILE A 308 -10.44 -12.70 11.14
C ILE A 308 -9.25 -12.84 10.21
N GLN A 309 -8.04 -12.70 10.75
CA GLN A 309 -6.79 -12.90 10.00
C GLN A 309 -5.97 -14.02 10.64
N PRO A 310 -6.17 -15.29 10.22
CA PRO A 310 -5.56 -16.44 10.87
C PRO A 310 -4.13 -16.72 10.39
N SER A 311 -3.37 -15.71 10.01
CA SER A 311 -2.07 -15.81 9.37
C SER A 311 -1.04 -16.58 10.20
N ARG A 312 -0.12 -17.29 9.53
CA ARG A 312 1.06 -17.89 10.14
C ARG A 312 2.17 -16.87 10.37
N TYR A 313 2.30 -15.92 9.46
CA TYR A 313 3.23 -14.80 9.59
C TYR A 313 2.78 -13.61 8.74
N GLU A 314 3.08 -12.40 9.21
CA GLU A 314 2.82 -11.12 8.55
C GLU A 314 3.95 -10.13 8.87
N GLY A 315 4.14 -9.15 8.01
CA GLY A 315 4.84 -7.91 8.37
C GLY A 315 3.90 -6.94 9.07
N LYS A 316 3.10 -6.21 8.30
CA LYS A 316 1.97 -5.38 8.75
C LYS A 316 0.78 -5.68 7.82
N CYS A 317 -0.30 -6.21 8.36
CA CYS A 317 -1.46 -6.62 7.58
C CYS A 317 -2.40 -5.44 7.34
N VAL A 318 -2.40 -4.87 6.13
CA VAL A 318 -3.21 -3.70 5.78
C VAL A 318 -4.71 -3.99 5.91
N SER A 319 -5.17 -5.18 5.55
CA SER A 319 -6.61 -5.53 5.67
C SER A 319 -7.10 -5.62 7.11
N VAL A 320 -6.22 -5.86 8.08
CA VAL A 320 -6.53 -5.72 9.52
C VAL A 320 -6.75 -4.26 9.87
N ILE A 321 -5.87 -3.37 9.41
CA ILE A 321 -6.02 -1.92 9.61
C ILE A 321 -7.31 -1.42 8.96
N GLU A 322 -7.59 -1.86 7.73
CA GLU A 322 -8.84 -1.52 7.03
C GLU A 322 -10.07 -1.98 7.83
N ALA A 323 -10.05 -3.17 8.43
CA ALA A 323 -11.15 -3.65 9.27
C ALA A 323 -11.30 -2.82 10.56
N GLN A 324 -10.21 -2.40 11.20
CA GLN A 324 -10.22 -1.50 12.35
C GLN A 324 -10.77 -0.12 11.99
N MET A 325 -10.46 0.42 10.79
CA MET A 325 -11.05 1.67 10.27
C MET A 325 -12.58 1.59 10.07
N PHE A 326 -13.11 0.39 9.83
CA PHE A 326 -14.55 0.11 9.79
C PHE A 326 -15.12 -0.28 11.17
N HIS A 327 -14.33 -0.14 12.22
CA HIS A 327 -14.70 -0.45 13.59
C HIS A 327 -15.23 -1.89 13.77
N LYS A 328 -14.64 -2.84 13.04
CA LYS A 328 -14.98 -4.25 13.18
C LYS A 328 -14.21 -4.88 14.31
N PRO A 329 -14.81 -5.76 15.12
CA PRO A 329 -14.06 -6.62 16.02
C PRO A 329 -13.09 -7.47 15.19
N VAL A 330 -11.79 -7.31 15.47
CA VAL A 330 -10.71 -7.97 14.74
C VAL A 330 -10.11 -9.08 15.58
N ILE A 331 -9.92 -10.25 14.97
CA ILE A 331 -9.21 -11.38 15.59
C ILE A 331 -8.04 -11.76 14.67
N ILE A 332 -6.84 -11.84 15.24
CA ILE A 332 -5.65 -12.31 14.53
C ILE A 332 -5.00 -13.46 15.32
N THR A 333 -4.23 -14.27 14.65
CA THR A 333 -3.41 -15.30 15.30
C THR A 333 -2.13 -14.72 15.89
N ASP A 334 -1.53 -15.42 16.86
CA ASP A 334 -0.30 -15.02 17.56
C ASP A 334 0.95 -15.31 16.69
N TYR A 335 1.09 -14.60 15.57
CA TYR A 335 2.31 -14.59 14.78
C TYR A 335 3.33 -13.59 15.35
N ALA A 336 4.59 -13.69 14.97
CA ALA A 336 5.71 -12.96 15.59
C ALA A 336 5.51 -11.44 15.73
N THR A 337 4.84 -10.80 14.75
CA THR A 337 4.56 -9.35 14.73
C THR A 337 3.15 -8.98 15.22
N SER A 338 2.35 -9.93 15.70
CA SER A 338 0.95 -9.72 16.08
C SER A 338 0.75 -8.59 17.09
N LYS A 339 1.64 -8.47 18.07
CA LYS A 339 1.61 -7.42 19.11
C LYS A 339 1.91 -6.01 18.56
N SER A 340 2.56 -5.91 17.42
CA SER A 340 2.74 -4.62 16.71
C SER A 340 1.59 -4.30 15.76
N GLN A 341 0.74 -5.30 15.47
CA GLN A 341 -0.42 -5.13 14.61
C GLN A 341 -1.62 -4.55 15.36
N LEU A 342 -1.87 -5.02 16.59
CA LEU A 342 -2.97 -4.57 17.45
C LEU A 342 -2.64 -4.75 18.93
N GLU A 343 -3.35 -4.04 19.78
CA GLU A 343 -3.29 -4.15 21.23
C GLU A 343 -4.35 -5.14 21.72
N ASN A 344 -3.86 -6.32 22.19
CA ASN A 344 -4.71 -7.45 22.54
C ASN A 344 -5.75 -7.08 23.64
N GLY A 345 -7.03 -7.33 23.35
CA GLY A 345 -8.14 -7.04 24.25
C GLY A 345 -8.57 -5.57 24.30
N VAL A 346 -7.97 -4.72 23.44
CA VAL A 346 -8.29 -3.29 23.33
C VAL A 346 -8.88 -2.98 21.97
N ASP A 347 -8.11 -3.13 20.87
CA ASP A 347 -8.55 -2.81 19.52
C ASP A 347 -8.60 -4.04 18.59
N GLY A 348 -8.47 -5.22 19.18
CA GLY A 348 -8.59 -6.53 18.57
C GLY A 348 -8.20 -7.62 19.57
N VAL A 349 -8.24 -8.86 19.12
CA VAL A 349 -7.89 -10.04 19.96
C VAL A 349 -6.84 -10.88 19.25
N ILE A 350 -5.82 -11.30 20.00
CA ILE A 350 -4.79 -12.23 19.55
C ILE A 350 -5.13 -13.62 20.10
N VAL A 351 -5.32 -14.58 19.21
CA VAL A 351 -5.64 -15.97 19.57
C VAL A 351 -4.48 -16.90 19.19
N PRO A 352 -4.32 -18.05 19.86
CA PRO A 352 -3.29 -19.02 19.47
C PRO A 352 -3.50 -19.52 18.04
N MET A 353 -2.40 -19.86 17.35
CA MET A 353 -2.40 -20.33 15.96
C MET A 353 -2.96 -21.78 15.80
N ASP A 354 -2.98 -22.56 16.88
CA ASP A 354 -3.59 -23.89 16.90
C ASP A 354 -5.08 -23.82 16.59
N ASN A 355 -5.58 -24.65 15.67
CA ASN A 355 -6.96 -24.57 15.16
C ASN A 355 -8.03 -24.68 16.25
N VAL A 356 -7.81 -25.57 17.26
CA VAL A 356 -8.78 -25.75 18.36
C VAL A 356 -8.81 -24.51 19.26
N LYS A 357 -7.64 -24.01 19.61
CA LYS A 357 -7.51 -22.81 20.48
C LYS A 357 -7.95 -21.55 19.72
N CYS A 358 -7.66 -21.45 18.43
CA CYS A 358 -8.14 -20.38 17.57
C CYS A 358 -9.67 -20.35 17.52
N ALA A 359 -10.30 -21.51 17.23
CA ALA A 359 -11.74 -21.62 17.24
C ALA A 359 -12.34 -21.24 18.60
N LYS A 360 -11.75 -21.69 19.71
CA LYS A 360 -12.19 -21.32 21.06
C LYS A 360 -12.16 -19.81 21.30
N GLY A 361 -11.06 -19.14 20.92
CA GLY A 361 -10.96 -17.68 21.04
C GLY A 361 -12.00 -16.94 20.20
N ILE A 362 -12.27 -17.40 18.96
CA ILE A 362 -13.33 -16.84 18.11
C ILE A 362 -14.72 -17.02 18.75
N ILE A 363 -15.00 -18.22 19.28
CA ILE A 363 -16.26 -18.54 19.98
C ILE A 363 -16.46 -17.62 21.18
N GLU A 364 -15.43 -17.41 21.98
CA GLU A 364 -15.47 -16.52 23.16
C GLU A 364 -15.86 -15.10 22.76
N ILE A 365 -15.30 -14.57 21.66
CA ILE A 365 -15.65 -13.23 21.16
C ILE A 365 -17.07 -13.20 20.59
N ILE A 366 -17.50 -14.19 19.82
CA ILE A 366 -18.87 -14.24 19.27
C ILE A 366 -19.89 -14.23 20.40
N ARG A 367 -19.67 -14.94 21.50
CA ARG A 367 -20.57 -15.03 22.65
C ARG A 367 -20.50 -13.82 23.61
N ASN A 368 -19.47 -12.98 23.49
CA ASN A 368 -19.24 -11.87 24.41
C ASN A 368 -19.55 -10.52 23.76
N ASN A 369 -20.83 -10.15 23.75
CA ASN A 369 -21.29 -8.86 23.20
C ASN A 369 -20.66 -7.63 23.86
N GLU A 370 -20.33 -7.71 25.17
CA GLU A 370 -19.65 -6.61 25.87
C GLU A 370 -18.25 -6.41 25.35
N MET A 371 -17.51 -7.51 25.14
CA MET A 371 -16.17 -7.45 24.58
C MET A 371 -16.20 -6.90 23.14
N GLN A 372 -17.15 -7.34 22.31
CA GLN A 372 -17.28 -6.79 20.96
C GLN A 372 -17.54 -5.28 20.98
N LYS A 373 -18.45 -4.79 21.85
CA LYS A 373 -18.71 -3.36 22.02
C LYS A 373 -17.46 -2.60 22.45
N LYS A 374 -16.73 -3.13 23.43
CA LYS A 374 -15.47 -2.53 23.90
C LYS A 374 -14.43 -2.40 22.78
N LEU A 375 -14.26 -3.44 21.96
CA LEU A 375 -13.35 -3.40 20.79
C LEU A 375 -13.78 -2.34 19.78
N ILE A 376 -15.08 -2.24 19.48
CA ILE A 376 -15.65 -1.24 18.56
C ILE A 376 -15.41 0.18 19.10
N GLU A 377 -15.73 0.44 20.34
CA GLU A 377 -15.55 1.75 20.99
C GLU A 377 -14.07 2.17 21.02
N ALA A 378 -13.17 1.24 21.32
CA ALA A 378 -11.73 1.51 21.32
C ALA A 378 -11.21 1.88 19.91
N THR A 379 -11.73 1.21 18.86
CA THR A 379 -11.33 1.54 17.49
C THR A 379 -11.91 2.89 17.02
N GLN A 380 -13.06 3.34 17.54
CA GLN A 380 -13.63 4.66 17.23
C GLN A 380 -12.77 5.81 17.74
N GLY A 381 -12.06 5.60 18.85
CA GLY A 381 -11.17 6.60 19.47
C GLY A 381 -9.75 6.64 18.93
N ARG A 382 -9.40 5.80 17.93
CA ARG A 382 -8.03 5.67 17.40
C ARG A 382 -7.94 6.09 15.92
N ASP A 383 -6.82 6.70 15.57
CA ASP A 383 -6.46 6.97 14.17
C ASP A 383 -5.69 5.77 13.56
N TYR A 384 -6.38 4.96 12.77
CA TYR A 384 -5.77 3.89 11.97
C TYR A 384 -5.34 4.35 10.57
N ALA A 385 -5.63 5.58 10.23
CA ALA A 385 -5.28 6.13 8.93
C ALA A 385 -3.91 6.81 8.92
N ASN A 386 -3.26 6.93 10.08
CA ASN A 386 -1.99 7.65 10.27
C ASN A 386 -2.06 9.12 9.80
N ILE A 387 -3.20 9.81 9.99
CA ILE A 387 -3.39 11.18 9.51
C ILE A 387 -2.38 12.14 10.15
N GLU A 388 -1.98 11.87 11.38
CA GLU A 388 -1.01 12.69 12.11
C GLU A 388 0.39 12.73 11.45
N GLU A 389 0.73 11.75 10.62
CA GLU A 389 1.98 11.74 9.86
C GLU A 389 2.16 13.00 9.01
N ILE A 390 1.06 13.64 8.58
CA ILE A 390 1.09 14.89 7.81
C ILE A 390 1.81 16.04 8.55
N ASN A 391 1.82 16.01 9.88
CA ASN A 391 2.48 17.02 10.69
C ASN A 391 4.00 17.10 10.43
N LYS A 392 4.61 16.00 9.97
CA LYS A 392 6.03 15.98 9.59
C LYS A 392 6.30 16.87 8.36
N ILE A 393 5.36 16.91 7.39
CA ILE A 393 5.44 17.84 6.26
C ILE A 393 5.27 19.28 6.75
N TYR A 394 4.32 19.53 7.65
CA TYR A 394 4.11 20.87 8.21
C TYR A 394 5.33 21.38 8.96
N GLN A 395 5.99 20.53 9.74
CA GLN A 395 7.24 20.87 10.43
C GLN A 395 8.39 21.23 9.46
N ILE A 396 8.46 20.60 8.29
CA ILE A 396 9.42 20.97 7.25
C ILE A 396 9.09 22.33 6.65
N LEU A 397 7.80 22.57 6.37
CA LEU A 397 7.35 23.84 5.80
C LEU A 397 7.46 25.01 6.78
N ASP A 398 7.43 24.79 8.08
CA ASP A 398 7.48 25.84 9.09
C ASP A 398 8.92 26.28 9.47
N LYS A 399 9.93 25.62 8.93
CA LYS A 399 11.35 26.05 9.01
C LYS A 399 11.62 27.20 8.06
#